data_4aad8f35800ecab69b1a983042e7637f
#
_entry.id   4aad8f35800ecab69b1a983042e7637f
#
_cell.length_a   1.000
_cell.length_b   1.000
_cell.length_c   1.000
_cell.angle_alpha   90.00
_cell.angle_beta   90.00
_cell.angle_gamma   90.00
#
_symmetry.space_group_name_H-M   'P 1'
#
loop_
_entity.id
_entity.type
_entity.pdbx_description
1 polymer ?
#
loop_
_entity_poly.entity_id
_entity_poly.type
_entity_poly.pdbx_seq_one_letter_code
_entity_poly.pdbx_strand_id
1 'polypeptide(L)'
;MKTPLLVLSLIMASVCFAEDSAPDPLHVLAISKTDGFRHESIPNAIKAFSEMARESNWSITFTEDTAFVDDQILERMDVVVLIMTTGDIFSPAQQQSIERFVTAGGGLVGIHSGGTDTEYEWDWFRDVIGARFTGHPPVCKGTLIVEDPNHASTRHFESDRVAWEDEFYSFDRSPREDVHVLLSIDESSYDTSNNPWFKGVDLKMGDHPMAWLREIEAGRVFQTALGHTIEIYDDPAFRKHLIGAVQWAGKRE
;
A
#
# COMPACT_ATOMS: atom_id res chain seq x y z
N MET A 1 15.62 0.12 -85.70
CA MET A 1 16.22 0.41 -84.38
C MET A 1 15.07 0.64 -83.40
N LYS A 2 14.86 -0.30 -82.48
CA LYS A 2 13.79 -0.23 -81.45
C LYS A 2 14.46 0.06 -80.09
N THR A 3 14.19 1.22 -79.49
CA THR A 3 14.72 1.66 -78.21
C THR A 3 13.88 0.99 -77.09
N PRO A 4 14.46 0.34 -76.03
CA PRO A 4 13.71 -0.19 -74.96
C PRO A 4 13.37 0.91 -73.92
N LEU A 5 12.13 0.95 -73.53
CA LEU A 5 11.58 1.80 -72.45
C LEU A 5 11.95 1.19 -71.11
N LEU A 6 12.76 1.90 -70.33
CA LEU A 6 13.11 1.48 -68.94
C LEU A 6 12.01 1.94 -67.98
N VAL A 7 11.25 1.01 -67.41
CA VAL A 7 10.27 1.29 -66.39
C VAL A 7 10.98 1.26 -65.03
N LEU A 8 11.10 2.42 -64.39
CA LEU A 8 11.67 2.57 -63.05
C LEU A 8 10.54 2.39 -62.03
N SER A 9 10.49 1.22 -61.38
CA SER A 9 9.54 0.97 -60.28
C SER A 9 10.06 1.61 -59.01
N LEU A 10 9.38 2.65 -58.53
CA LEU A 10 9.65 3.30 -57.24
C LEU A 10 9.01 2.46 -56.13
N ILE A 11 9.81 1.74 -55.34
CA ILE A 11 9.35 1.04 -54.12
C ILE A 11 9.27 2.08 -52.99
N MET A 12 8.06 2.53 -52.66
CA MET A 12 7.81 3.28 -51.42
C MET A 12 7.87 2.32 -50.22
N ALA A 13 8.93 2.38 -49.44
CA ALA A 13 8.98 1.74 -48.14
C ALA A 13 8.13 2.55 -47.15
N SER A 14 6.97 2.03 -46.79
CA SER A 14 6.19 2.59 -45.68
C SER A 14 6.92 2.31 -44.37
N VAL A 15 7.51 3.33 -43.78
CA VAL A 15 8.05 3.29 -42.42
C VAL A 15 6.84 3.41 -41.51
N CYS A 16 6.37 2.29 -40.96
CA CYS A 16 5.46 2.29 -39.82
C CYS A 16 6.25 2.80 -38.60
N PHE A 17 5.99 4.02 -38.19
CA PHE A 17 6.34 4.46 -36.84
C PHE A 17 5.36 3.74 -35.91
N ALA A 18 5.87 2.81 -35.10
CA ALA A 18 5.14 2.37 -33.91
C ALA A 18 5.03 3.61 -33.01
N GLU A 19 3.82 4.14 -32.84
CA GLU A 19 3.56 5.08 -31.75
C GLU A 19 3.86 4.31 -30.46
N ASP A 20 4.88 4.74 -29.71
CA ASP A 20 5.08 4.34 -28.32
C ASP A 20 3.84 4.86 -27.54
N SER A 21 2.82 4.03 -27.45
CA SER A 21 1.69 4.33 -26.56
C SER A 21 2.22 4.36 -25.14
N ALA A 22 1.89 5.42 -24.41
CA ALA A 22 2.18 5.47 -22.97
C ALA A 22 1.65 4.18 -22.31
N PRO A 23 2.36 3.62 -21.33
CA PRO A 23 1.89 2.43 -20.63
C PRO A 23 0.52 2.68 -20.02
N ASP A 24 -0.34 1.66 -20.04
CA ASP A 24 -1.65 1.72 -19.42
C ASP A 24 -1.53 2.13 -17.96
N PRO A 25 -2.41 3.01 -17.45
CA PRO A 25 -2.37 3.44 -16.06
C PRO A 25 -2.59 2.26 -15.10
N LEU A 26 -2.01 2.33 -13.91
CA LEU A 26 -2.34 1.41 -12.83
C LEU A 26 -3.72 1.78 -12.27
N HIS A 27 -4.67 0.83 -12.25
CA HIS A 27 -6.02 1.06 -11.75
C HIS A 27 -6.10 0.77 -10.24
N VAL A 28 -6.39 1.79 -9.44
CA VAL A 28 -6.39 1.73 -7.97
C VAL A 28 -7.78 2.02 -7.42
N LEU A 29 -8.28 1.14 -6.56
CA LEU A 29 -9.46 1.38 -5.73
C LEU A 29 -9.01 1.70 -4.31
N ALA A 30 -9.21 2.94 -3.87
CA ALA A 30 -8.85 3.42 -2.54
C ALA A 30 -10.10 3.52 -1.65
N ILE A 31 -10.12 2.76 -0.56
CA ILE A 31 -11.23 2.65 0.37
C ILE A 31 -10.84 3.32 1.69
N SER A 32 -11.70 4.21 2.21
CA SER A 32 -11.46 4.90 3.50
C SER A 32 -12.69 4.82 4.44
N LYS A 33 -13.48 3.75 4.32
CA LYS A 33 -14.61 3.48 5.21
C LYS A 33 -14.10 3.11 6.61
N THR A 34 -14.80 3.59 7.64
CA THR A 34 -14.52 3.27 9.03
C THR A 34 -15.83 2.90 9.76
N ASP A 35 -15.85 1.75 10.41
CA ASP A 35 -16.89 1.34 11.35
C ASP A 35 -16.39 1.44 12.82
N GLY A 36 -15.07 1.63 13.02
CA GLY A 36 -14.41 1.94 14.27
C GLY A 36 -13.93 3.38 14.35
N PHE A 37 -12.70 3.60 14.80
CA PHE A 37 -12.10 4.93 14.92
C PHE A 37 -11.86 5.56 13.55
N ARG A 38 -12.26 6.85 13.39
CA ARG A 38 -12.01 7.60 12.16
C ARG A 38 -10.87 8.58 12.35
N HIS A 39 -9.79 8.37 11.62
CA HIS A 39 -8.60 9.22 11.66
C HIS A 39 -8.86 10.57 10.98
N GLU A 40 -8.42 11.66 11.61
CA GLU A 40 -8.56 13.02 11.09
C GLU A 40 -7.70 13.24 9.82
N SER A 41 -6.64 12.46 9.63
CA SER A 41 -5.73 12.53 8.48
C SER A 41 -6.26 11.88 7.19
N ILE A 42 -7.39 11.16 7.21
CA ILE A 42 -8.01 10.56 6.01
C ILE A 42 -8.16 11.56 4.84
N PRO A 43 -8.68 12.79 5.03
CA PRO A 43 -8.78 13.75 3.92
C PRO A 43 -7.42 14.14 3.33
N ASN A 44 -6.37 14.23 4.16
CA ASN A 44 -5.01 14.53 3.73
C ASN A 44 -4.39 13.36 2.96
N ALA A 45 -4.64 12.14 3.41
CA ALA A 45 -4.26 10.93 2.69
C ALA A 45 -4.91 10.88 1.29
N ILE A 46 -6.23 11.10 1.18
CA ILE A 46 -6.95 11.14 -0.10
C ILE A 46 -6.35 12.19 -1.04
N LYS A 47 -6.06 13.40 -0.52
CA LYS A 47 -5.40 14.46 -1.30
C LYS A 47 -4.03 14.01 -1.80
N ALA A 48 -3.18 13.47 -0.91
CA ALA A 48 -1.85 13.00 -1.26
C ALA A 48 -1.90 11.87 -2.30
N PHE A 49 -2.79 10.89 -2.13
CA PHE A 49 -3.00 9.82 -3.12
C PHE A 49 -3.49 10.37 -4.48
N SER A 50 -4.34 11.40 -4.50
CA SER A 50 -4.76 12.06 -5.74
C SER A 50 -3.60 12.75 -6.46
N GLU A 51 -2.64 13.31 -5.72
CA GLU A 51 -1.43 13.93 -6.27
C GLU A 51 -0.45 12.87 -6.77
N MET A 52 -0.17 11.85 -5.97
CA MET A 52 0.68 10.72 -6.34
C MET A 52 0.16 9.97 -7.57
N ALA A 53 -1.16 9.82 -7.71
CA ALA A 53 -1.77 9.20 -8.88
C ALA A 53 -1.45 9.94 -10.18
N ARG A 54 -1.48 11.28 -10.17
CA ARG A 54 -1.10 12.11 -11.33
C ARG A 54 0.38 12.00 -11.67
N GLU A 55 1.24 11.91 -10.64
CA GLU A 55 2.69 11.81 -10.80
C GLU A 55 3.15 10.43 -11.27
N SER A 56 2.38 9.37 -10.92
CA SER A 56 2.78 7.96 -11.11
C SER A 56 1.96 7.22 -12.17
N ASN A 57 1.16 7.91 -12.96
CA ASN A 57 0.28 7.33 -13.99
C ASN A 57 -0.70 6.29 -13.40
N TRP A 58 -1.42 6.65 -12.33
CA TRP A 58 -2.50 5.84 -11.78
C TRP A 58 -3.87 6.40 -12.16
N SER A 59 -4.82 5.50 -12.41
CA SER A 59 -6.25 5.80 -12.44
C SER A 59 -6.83 5.41 -11.10
N ILE A 60 -7.08 6.37 -10.21
CA ILE A 60 -7.52 6.09 -8.84
C ILE A 60 -8.99 6.46 -8.63
N THR A 61 -9.72 5.56 -7.98
CA THR A 61 -11.10 5.77 -7.51
C THR A 61 -11.13 5.72 -5.99
N PHE A 62 -11.71 6.73 -5.36
CA PHE A 62 -11.89 6.79 -3.90
C PHE A 62 -13.34 6.46 -3.53
N THR A 63 -13.52 5.69 -2.46
CA THR A 63 -14.85 5.39 -1.92
C THR A 63 -14.83 5.18 -0.41
N GLU A 64 -15.94 5.56 0.23
CA GLU A 64 -16.29 5.11 1.58
C GLU A 64 -17.49 4.14 1.55
N ASP A 65 -18.03 3.88 0.35
CA ASP A 65 -19.11 2.93 0.15
C ASP A 65 -18.55 1.60 -0.36
N THR A 66 -18.54 0.59 0.52
CA THR A 66 -18.07 -0.75 0.18
C THR A 66 -19.00 -1.51 -0.77
N ALA A 67 -20.22 -1.01 -1.06
CA ALA A 67 -21.09 -1.60 -2.08
C ALA A 67 -20.44 -1.65 -3.47
N PHE A 68 -19.39 -0.83 -3.70
CA PHE A 68 -18.57 -0.89 -4.91
C PHE A 68 -17.55 -2.05 -4.92
N VAL A 69 -17.41 -2.79 -3.84
CA VAL A 69 -16.47 -3.91 -3.75
C VAL A 69 -17.17 -5.20 -4.16
N ASP A 70 -17.10 -5.51 -5.44
CA ASP A 70 -17.58 -6.75 -6.03
C ASP A 70 -16.62 -7.25 -7.12
N ASP A 71 -16.84 -8.47 -7.60
CA ASP A 71 -15.99 -9.08 -8.63
C ASP A 71 -15.94 -8.23 -9.91
N GLN A 72 -17.07 -7.62 -10.31
CA GLN A 72 -17.15 -6.85 -11.56
C GLN A 72 -16.30 -5.58 -11.52
N ILE A 73 -16.23 -4.95 -10.37
CA ILE A 73 -15.38 -3.76 -10.17
C ILE A 73 -13.93 -4.20 -9.98
N LEU A 74 -13.67 -5.21 -9.15
CA LEU A 74 -12.32 -5.68 -8.85
C LEU A 74 -11.60 -6.24 -10.08
N GLU A 75 -12.28 -6.86 -11.03
CA GLU A 75 -11.71 -7.31 -12.33
C GLU A 75 -11.07 -6.18 -13.14
N ARG A 76 -11.39 -4.92 -12.85
CA ARG A 76 -10.85 -3.72 -13.52
C ARG A 76 -9.78 -3.02 -12.72
N MET A 77 -9.46 -3.52 -11.54
CA MET A 77 -8.49 -2.94 -10.62
C MET A 77 -7.21 -3.76 -10.62
N ASP A 78 -6.10 -3.08 -10.45
CA ASP A 78 -4.80 -3.72 -10.22
C ASP A 78 -4.50 -3.77 -8.72
N VAL A 79 -4.92 -2.73 -7.97
CA VAL A 79 -4.63 -2.59 -6.53
C VAL A 79 -5.85 -2.07 -5.76
N VAL A 80 -6.11 -2.67 -4.61
CA VAL A 80 -6.99 -2.13 -3.57
C VAL A 80 -6.13 -1.52 -2.47
N VAL A 81 -6.39 -0.26 -2.12
CA VAL A 81 -5.72 0.45 -1.02
C VAL A 81 -6.71 0.72 0.10
N LEU A 82 -6.42 0.24 1.31
CA LEU A 82 -7.19 0.49 2.51
C LEU A 82 -6.57 1.68 3.26
N ILE A 83 -7.14 2.86 3.09
CA ILE A 83 -6.64 4.10 3.69
C ILE A 83 -7.26 4.26 5.07
N MET A 84 -6.54 3.89 6.12
CA MET A 84 -6.97 4.03 7.52
C MET A 84 -8.39 3.50 7.77
N THR A 85 -8.76 2.41 7.10
CA THR A 85 -10.00 1.71 7.39
C THR A 85 -9.95 1.10 8.79
N THR A 86 -11.10 0.97 9.46
CA THR A 86 -11.21 0.38 10.79
C THR A 86 -12.53 -0.36 10.94
N GLY A 87 -12.51 -1.44 11.74
CA GLY A 87 -13.70 -2.26 11.99
C GLY A 87 -14.06 -3.20 10.85
N ASP A 88 -15.19 -3.90 10.98
CA ASP A 88 -15.67 -4.87 9.99
C ASP A 88 -16.48 -4.15 8.91
N ILE A 89 -15.81 -3.74 7.83
CA ILE A 89 -16.37 -2.88 6.79
C ILE A 89 -16.90 -3.65 5.58
N PHE A 90 -16.56 -4.94 5.44
CA PHE A 90 -16.95 -5.78 4.32
C PHE A 90 -17.95 -6.85 4.73
N SER A 91 -19.00 -7.04 3.93
CA SER A 91 -19.88 -8.19 4.05
C SER A 91 -19.15 -9.48 3.62
N PRO A 92 -19.63 -10.67 4.03
CA PRO A 92 -19.01 -11.93 3.63
C PRO A 92 -18.87 -12.13 2.11
N ALA A 93 -19.78 -11.56 1.30
CA ALA A 93 -19.68 -11.61 -0.15
C ALA A 93 -18.53 -10.74 -0.68
N GLN A 94 -18.33 -9.55 -0.11
CA GLN A 94 -17.24 -8.65 -0.45
C GLN A 94 -15.88 -9.20 0.01
N GLN A 95 -15.82 -9.83 1.18
CA GLN A 95 -14.64 -10.53 1.66
C GLN A 95 -14.20 -11.60 0.65
N GLN A 96 -15.13 -12.44 0.17
CA GLN A 96 -14.84 -13.45 -0.85
C GLN A 96 -14.38 -12.83 -2.18
N SER A 97 -14.93 -11.67 -2.58
CA SER A 97 -14.49 -10.98 -3.80
C SER A 97 -13.06 -10.45 -3.67
N ILE A 98 -12.70 -9.88 -2.51
CA ILE A 98 -11.33 -9.43 -2.23
C ILE A 98 -10.36 -10.61 -2.19
N GLU A 99 -10.75 -11.73 -1.55
CA GLU A 99 -9.93 -12.94 -1.49
C GLU A 99 -9.62 -13.46 -2.90
N ARG A 100 -10.66 -13.60 -3.76
CA ARG A 100 -10.46 -13.99 -5.16
C ARG A 100 -9.60 -13.01 -5.93
N PHE A 101 -9.81 -11.71 -5.74
CA PHE A 101 -9.02 -10.66 -6.39
C PHE A 101 -7.53 -10.79 -6.05
N VAL A 102 -7.20 -10.90 -4.76
CA VAL A 102 -5.80 -11.02 -4.32
C VAL A 102 -5.21 -12.33 -4.81
N THR A 103 -5.86 -13.47 -4.59
CA THR A 103 -5.32 -14.79 -4.99
C THR A 103 -5.15 -14.92 -6.50
N ALA A 104 -5.98 -14.22 -7.30
CA ALA A 104 -5.86 -14.16 -8.76
C ALA A 104 -4.75 -13.22 -9.26
N GLY A 105 -4.11 -12.46 -8.39
CA GLY A 105 -2.96 -11.61 -8.76
C GLY A 105 -3.11 -10.12 -8.47
N GLY A 106 -4.22 -9.69 -7.89
CA GLY A 106 -4.43 -8.32 -7.45
C GLY A 106 -3.56 -7.91 -6.27
N GLY A 107 -3.31 -6.61 -6.13
CA GLY A 107 -2.57 -6.02 -5.03
C GLY A 107 -3.46 -5.55 -3.90
N LEU A 108 -3.05 -5.75 -2.65
CA LEU A 108 -3.71 -5.20 -1.47
C LEU A 108 -2.71 -4.40 -0.65
N VAL A 109 -3.03 -3.13 -0.36
CA VAL A 109 -2.16 -2.23 0.41
C VAL A 109 -2.92 -1.68 1.60
N GLY A 110 -2.44 -1.95 2.80
CA GLY A 110 -2.96 -1.37 4.05
C GLY A 110 -2.11 -0.19 4.50
N ILE A 111 -2.77 0.94 4.80
CA ILE A 111 -2.13 2.15 5.32
C ILE A 111 -2.61 2.39 6.74
N HIS A 112 -1.68 2.46 7.69
CA HIS A 112 -1.91 2.66 9.12
C HIS A 112 -2.85 1.58 9.68
N SER A 113 -4.03 1.93 10.13
CA SER A 113 -5.06 0.98 10.57
C SER A 113 -5.63 0.09 9.46
N GLY A 114 -5.41 0.47 8.19
CA GLY A 114 -6.07 -0.11 7.02
C GLY A 114 -5.82 -1.59 6.73
N GLY A 115 -5.03 -2.27 7.51
CA GLY A 115 -4.85 -3.72 7.47
C GLY A 115 -4.96 -4.31 8.87
N THR A 116 -4.26 -3.71 9.82
CA THR A 116 -4.10 -4.28 11.16
C THR A 116 -5.27 -4.02 12.11
N ASP A 117 -6.09 -2.99 11.85
CA ASP A 117 -7.29 -2.62 12.65
C ASP A 117 -8.59 -2.72 11.84
N THR A 118 -8.60 -3.58 10.83
CA THR A 118 -9.72 -3.81 9.91
C THR A 118 -10.04 -5.30 9.85
N GLU A 119 -11.34 -5.65 9.73
CA GLU A 119 -11.82 -7.02 9.53
C GLU A 119 -11.42 -7.99 10.66
N TYR A 120 -11.97 -7.78 11.85
CA TYR A 120 -11.62 -8.56 13.04
C TYR A 120 -12.08 -10.02 12.97
N GLU A 121 -13.20 -10.29 12.31
CA GLU A 121 -13.82 -11.61 12.23
C GLU A 121 -13.46 -12.39 10.95
N TRP A 122 -12.59 -11.83 10.08
CA TRP A 122 -12.20 -12.46 8.82
C TRP A 122 -10.80 -13.08 8.94
N ASP A 123 -10.74 -14.39 9.20
CA ASP A 123 -9.49 -15.13 9.45
C ASP A 123 -8.49 -15.04 8.28
N TRP A 124 -8.96 -15.18 7.03
CA TRP A 124 -8.08 -15.06 5.86
C TRP A 124 -7.38 -13.70 5.81
N PHE A 125 -8.12 -12.62 6.04
CA PHE A 125 -7.56 -11.26 6.00
C PHE A 125 -6.50 -11.06 7.08
N ARG A 126 -6.79 -11.51 8.30
CA ARG A 126 -5.85 -11.48 9.42
C ARG A 126 -4.56 -12.25 9.09
N ASP A 127 -4.70 -13.43 8.47
CA ASP A 127 -3.54 -14.26 8.11
C ASP A 127 -2.70 -13.59 7.02
N VAL A 128 -3.31 -12.97 5.99
CA VAL A 128 -2.55 -12.34 4.91
C VAL A 128 -1.92 -11.00 5.30
N ILE A 129 -2.54 -10.24 6.21
CA ILE A 129 -1.95 -9.04 6.80
C ILE A 129 -0.81 -9.40 7.77
N GLY A 130 -0.98 -10.47 8.56
CA GLY A 130 0.06 -11.04 9.41
C GLY A 130 0.05 -10.57 10.86
N ALA A 131 -0.59 -9.46 11.21
CA ALA A 131 -0.67 -8.94 12.57
C ALA A 131 -1.95 -8.14 12.79
N ARG A 132 -2.40 -8.09 14.05
CA ARG A 132 -3.55 -7.32 14.49
C ARG A 132 -3.11 -6.23 15.46
N PHE A 133 -3.63 -5.03 15.28
CA PHE A 133 -3.44 -3.90 16.19
C PHE A 133 -3.90 -4.21 17.61
N THR A 134 -3.11 -3.77 18.59
CA THR A 134 -3.43 -3.92 20.02
C THR A 134 -3.36 -2.61 20.80
N GLY A 135 -2.54 -1.65 20.35
CA GLY A 135 -2.38 -0.38 21.01
C GLY A 135 -1.22 0.43 20.44
N HIS A 136 -1.07 1.65 20.96
CA HIS A 136 -0.01 2.58 20.57
C HIS A 136 0.27 3.60 21.68
N PRO A 137 1.48 4.19 21.76
CA PRO A 137 1.75 5.38 22.54
C PRO A 137 1.14 6.61 21.84
N PRO A 138 1.04 7.78 22.50
CA PRO A 138 0.80 9.03 21.78
C PRO A 138 1.82 9.23 20.66
N VAL A 139 1.45 10.00 19.62
CA VAL A 139 2.39 10.43 18.58
C VAL A 139 3.70 10.88 19.21
N CYS A 140 4.80 10.29 18.78
CA CYS A 140 6.12 10.55 19.34
C CYS A 140 7.21 10.37 18.28
N LYS A 141 8.40 10.91 18.62
CA LYS A 141 9.60 10.71 17.80
C LYS A 141 10.24 9.38 18.13
N GLY A 142 10.66 8.67 17.09
CA GLY A 142 11.40 7.43 17.19
C GLY A 142 12.39 7.28 16.03
N THR A 143 13.04 6.14 15.95
CA THR A 143 14.00 5.81 14.89
C THR A 143 13.52 4.58 14.14
N LEU A 144 13.14 4.75 12.88
CA LEU A 144 12.89 3.61 11.97
C LEU A 144 14.22 2.97 11.57
N ILE A 145 14.19 1.65 11.44
CA ILE A 145 15.27 0.84 10.89
C ILE A 145 14.83 0.38 9.51
N VAL A 146 15.62 0.68 8.47
CA VAL A 146 15.41 0.22 7.11
C VAL A 146 16.04 -1.16 6.98
N GLU A 147 15.22 -2.21 6.92
CA GLU A 147 15.70 -3.60 6.85
C GLU A 147 15.96 -4.05 5.42
N ASP A 148 15.16 -3.57 4.46
CA ASP A 148 15.43 -3.77 3.03
C ASP A 148 15.59 -2.42 2.31
N PRO A 149 16.82 -1.96 2.07
CA PRO A 149 17.07 -0.68 1.38
C PRO A 149 16.93 -0.77 -0.15
N ASN A 150 16.61 -1.95 -0.71
CA ASN A 150 16.53 -2.13 -2.16
C ASN A 150 15.09 -2.14 -2.68
N HIS A 151 14.11 -2.31 -1.78
CA HIS A 151 12.71 -2.36 -2.18
C HIS A 151 12.20 -1.01 -2.70
N ALA A 152 11.25 -1.00 -3.64
CA ALA A 152 10.70 0.21 -4.24
C ALA A 152 10.18 1.23 -3.21
N SER A 153 9.61 0.76 -2.08
CA SER A 153 9.06 1.61 -1.01
C SER A 153 10.09 2.12 -0.01
N THR A 154 11.34 1.64 -0.05
CA THR A 154 12.37 1.98 0.97
C THR A 154 13.68 2.47 0.37
N ARG A 155 13.97 2.18 -0.90
CA ARG A 155 15.24 2.54 -1.58
C ARG A 155 15.56 4.04 -1.63
N HIS A 156 14.60 4.89 -1.29
CA HIS A 156 14.80 6.34 -1.23
C HIS A 156 15.35 6.82 0.12
N PHE A 157 15.37 5.97 1.16
CA PHE A 157 16.01 6.31 2.42
C PHE A 157 17.53 6.24 2.27
N GLU A 158 18.21 7.33 2.64
CA GLU A 158 19.67 7.46 2.49
C GLU A 158 20.46 6.78 3.63
N SER A 159 19.77 6.35 4.69
CA SER A 159 20.35 5.72 5.88
C SER A 159 19.50 4.52 6.31
N ASP A 160 20.15 3.55 6.93
CA ASP A 160 19.49 2.41 7.58
C ASP A 160 18.76 2.79 8.88
N ARG A 161 18.99 4.01 9.40
CA ARG A 161 18.32 4.56 10.59
C ARG A 161 17.77 5.96 10.27
N VAL A 162 16.44 6.09 10.36
CA VAL A 162 15.72 7.31 9.95
C VAL A 162 14.92 7.85 11.13
N ALA A 163 15.15 9.12 11.49
CA ALA A 163 14.30 9.79 12.47
C ALA A 163 12.88 9.94 11.92
N TRP A 164 11.88 9.55 12.71
CA TRP A 164 10.49 9.54 12.31
C TRP A 164 9.60 10.02 13.45
N GLU A 165 8.47 10.63 13.11
CA GLU A 165 7.46 11.05 14.07
C GLU A 165 6.11 10.55 13.62
N ASP A 166 5.51 9.63 14.40
CA ASP A 166 4.22 9.02 14.09
C ASP A 166 3.62 8.37 15.35
N GLU A 167 2.51 7.71 15.19
CA GLU A 167 1.88 6.83 16.15
C GLU A 167 2.35 5.38 15.88
N PHE A 168 3.25 4.87 16.71
CA PHE A 168 3.82 3.54 16.50
C PHE A 168 2.90 2.44 17.04
N TYR A 169 2.21 1.74 16.14
CA TYR A 169 1.31 0.66 16.47
C TYR A 169 2.05 -0.57 17.00
N SER A 170 1.55 -1.11 18.10
CA SER A 170 1.93 -2.44 18.59
C SER A 170 0.87 -3.46 18.17
N PHE A 171 1.27 -4.72 18.05
CA PHE A 171 0.47 -5.79 17.48
C PHE A 171 0.36 -6.97 18.45
N ASP A 172 -0.60 -7.86 18.20
CA ASP A 172 -0.79 -9.11 18.93
C ASP A 172 0.39 -10.09 18.78
N ARG A 173 1.15 -9.95 17.69
CA ARG A 173 2.39 -10.69 17.40
C ARG A 173 3.27 -9.93 16.43
N SER A 174 4.58 -10.26 16.38
CA SER A 174 5.40 -9.87 15.24
C SER A 174 5.00 -10.69 14.01
N PRO A 175 4.77 -10.07 12.84
CA PRO A 175 4.47 -10.80 11.62
C PRO A 175 5.70 -11.44 10.94
N ARG A 176 6.91 -11.21 11.44
CA ARG A 176 8.20 -11.49 10.78
C ARG A 176 8.35 -12.91 10.24
N GLU A 177 7.80 -13.92 10.92
CA GLU A 177 7.93 -15.30 10.47
C GLU A 177 7.17 -15.58 9.15
N ASP A 178 6.13 -14.75 8.86
CA ASP A 178 5.22 -14.97 7.73
C ASP A 178 5.40 -13.94 6.60
N VAL A 179 6.21 -12.88 6.80
CA VAL A 179 6.31 -11.72 5.90
C VAL A 179 7.76 -11.31 5.66
N HIS A 180 7.97 -10.52 4.61
CA HIS A 180 9.22 -9.80 4.40
C HIS A 180 9.13 -8.41 5.01
N VAL A 181 9.91 -8.14 6.06
CA VAL A 181 9.93 -6.87 6.77
C VAL A 181 10.79 -5.85 6.01
N LEU A 182 10.26 -4.66 5.83
CA LEU A 182 10.92 -3.54 5.15
C LEU A 182 11.39 -2.46 6.12
N LEU A 183 10.55 -2.15 7.10
CA LEU A 183 10.84 -1.17 8.16
C LEU A 183 10.48 -1.76 9.51
N SER A 184 11.29 -1.50 10.52
CA SER A 184 10.96 -1.71 11.93
C SER A 184 11.22 -0.44 12.74
N ILE A 185 10.74 -0.38 13.99
CA ILE A 185 11.01 0.72 14.91
C ILE A 185 12.00 0.27 15.99
N ASP A 186 13.00 1.08 16.27
CA ASP A 186 13.89 0.90 17.43
C ASP A 186 13.16 1.31 18.71
N GLU A 187 12.68 0.34 19.46
CA GLU A 187 11.94 0.57 20.72
C GLU A 187 12.77 1.30 21.79
N SER A 188 14.10 1.32 21.67
CA SER A 188 14.94 2.08 22.58
C SER A 188 14.94 3.59 22.28
N SER A 189 14.36 3.99 21.15
CA SER A 189 14.34 5.38 20.68
C SER A 189 13.12 6.17 21.15
N TYR A 190 12.13 5.52 21.79
CA TYR A 190 10.93 6.16 22.34
C TYR A 190 10.42 5.46 23.61
N ASP A 191 9.47 6.07 24.30
CA ASP A 191 8.91 5.53 25.55
C ASP A 191 7.75 4.57 25.29
N THR A 192 8.03 3.28 25.25
CA THR A 192 7.04 2.21 25.09
C THR A 192 6.11 2.03 26.30
N SER A 193 6.45 2.62 27.48
CA SER A 193 5.62 2.58 28.68
C SER A 193 4.51 3.63 28.68
N ASN A 194 4.58 4.63 27.80
CA ASN A 194 3.58 5.68 27.69
C ASN A 194 2.33 5.18 26.99
N ASN A 195 1.47 4.49 27.74
CA ASN A 195 0.22 3.89 27.26
C ASN A 195 -0.99 4.43 28.03
N PRO A 196 -1.53 5.60 27.67
CA PRO A 196 -2.63 6.20 28.38
C PRO A 196 -3.99 5.57 28.08
N TRP A 197 -4.13 4.83 26.97
CA TRP A 197 -5.45 4.39 26.46
C TRP A 197 -5.68 2.88 26.53
N PHE A 198 -4.66 2.06 26.27
CA PHE A 198 -4.79 0.61 26.10
C PHE A 198 -4.37 -0.14 27.37
N LYS A 199 -5.21 -0.07 28.42
CA LYS A 199 -4.91 -0.67 29.73
C LYS A 199 -4.65 -2.17 29.61
N GLY A 200 -3.51 -2.61 30.16
CA GLY A 200 -3.13 -4.02 30.18
C GLY A 200 -2.45 -4.52 28.90
N VAL A 201 -2.28 -3.66 27.90
CA VAL A 201 -1.49 -3.96 26.70
C VAL A 201 -0.05 -3.53 26.95
N ASP A 202 0.90 -4.43 26.72
CA ASP A 202 2.32 -4.10 26.65
C ASP A 202 2.62 -3.60 25.22
N LEU A 203 3.04 -2.35 25.10
CA LEU A 203 3.38 -1.77 23.79
C LEU A 203 4.78 -2.19 23.33
N LYS A 204 5.56 -2.85 24.20
CA LYS A 204 6.88 -3.35 23.86
C LYS A 204 6.78 -4.72 23.21
N MET A 205 7.15 -4.82 21.95
CA MET A 205 7.13 -6.08 21.20
C MET A 205 8.48 -6.79 21.16
N GLY A 206 9.59 -6.04 21.31
CA GLY A 206 10.96 -6.55 21.15
C GLY A 206 11.39 -6.63 19.68
N ASP A 207 10.70 -7.38 18.86
CA ASP A 207 10.75 -7.32 17.40
C ASP A 207 9.53 -6.56 16.89
N HIS A 208 9.75 -5.39 16.27
CA HIS A 208 8.68 -4.42 16.04
C HIS A 208 8.62 -3.93 14.59
N PRO A 209 8.14 -4.77 13.65
CA PRO A 209 7.92 -4.36 12.27
C PRO A 209 6.89 -3.23 12.14
N MET A 210 7.18 -2.25 11.25
CA MET A 210 6.30 -1.11 10.94
C MET A 210 5.84 -1.10 9.49
N ALA A 211 6.58 -1.75 8.58
CA ALA A 211 6.13 -1.99 7.21
C ALA A 211 6.65 -3.35 6.73
N TRP A 212 5.80 -4.07 6.04
CA TRP A 212 6.10 -5.41 5.52
C TRP A 212 5.27 -5.76 4.30
N LEU A 213 5.67 -6.84 3.65
CA LEU A 213 4.99 -7.36 2.47
C LEU A 213 5.02 -8.89 2.45
N ARG A 214 4.12 -9.46 1.67
CA ARG A 214 4.15 -10.88 1.31
C ARG A 214 3.45 -11.13 -0.02
N GLU A 215 3.80 -12.23 -0.67
CA GLU A 215 3.10 -12.75 -1.83
C GLU A 215 2.11 -13.82 -1.39
N ILE A 216 0.90 -13.77 -1.93
CA ILE A 216 -0.19 -14.71 -1.66
C ILE A 216 -0.65 -15.29 -2.98
N GLU A 217 -0.29 -16.53 -3.28
CA GLU A 217 -0.53 -17.16 -4.57
C GLU A 217 0.03 -16.31 -5.72
N ALA A 218 -0.83 -15.69 -6.54
CA ALA A 218 -0.42 -14.78 -7.59
C ALA A 218 -0.44 -13.31 -7.17
N GLY A 219 -1.01 -12.95 -6.01
CA GLY A 219 -1.19 -11.59 -5.53
C GLY A 219 -0.10 -11.09 -4.59
N ARG A 220 -0.18 -9.81 -4.26
CA ARG A 220 0.78 -9.11 -3.40
C ARG A 220 0.07 -8.31 -2.32
N VAL A 221 0.49 -8.47 -1.07
CA VAL A 221 -0.06 -7.76 0.09
C VAL A 221 1.03 -6.94 0.74
N PHE A 222 0.77 -5.65 0.93
CA PHE A 222 1.67 -4.70 1.58
C PHE A 222 0.96 -4.06 2.77
N GLN A 223 1.64 -3.93 3.89
CA GLN A 223 1.17 -3.21 5.06
C GLN A 223 2.21 -2.20 5.52
N THR A 224 1.79 -0.98 5.79
CA THR A 224 2.55 -0.01 6.59
C THR A 224 1.69 0.48 7.75
N ALA A 225 2.23 0.43 8.97
CA ALA A 225 1.59 0.97 10.17
C ALA A 225 1.83 2.47 10.34
N LEU A 226 2.65 3.07 9.47
CA LEU A 226 2.88 4.52 9.43
C LEU A 226 1.68 5.22 8.77
N GLY A 227 1.46 6.51 9.10
CA GLY A 227 0.47 7.32 8.41
C GLY A 227 -0.62 7.93 9.30
N HIS A 228 -0.39 8.04 10.62
CA HIS A 228 -1.38 8.60 11.54
C HIS A 228 -1.56 10.11 11.36
N THR A 229 -0.45 10.87 11.29
CA THR A 229 -0.50 12.33 11.37
C THR A 229 -0.94 12.99 10.05
N ILE A 230 -1.49 14.19 10.13
CA ILE A 230 -1.89 14.97 8.96
C ILE A 230 -0.65 15.35 8.14
N GLU A 231 0.39 15.76 8.81
CA GLU A 231 1.62 16.32 8.24
C GLU A 231 2.43 15.29 7.45
N ILE A 232 2.33 14.01 7.82
CA ILE A 232 3.11 12.95 7.17
C ILE A 232 2.77 12.79 5.68
N TYR A 233 1.54 13.15 5.27
CA TYR A 233 1.11 13.07 3.88
C TYR A 233 1.71 14.16 2.98
N ASP A 234 2.32 15.19 3.56
CA ASP A 234 3.13 16.19 2.86
C ASP A 234 4.64 15.84 2.87
N ASP A 235 5.07 14.82 3.65
CA ASP A 235 6.46 14.37 3.70
C ASP A 235 6.86 13.62 2.42
N PRO A 236 7.91 14.08 1.70
CA PRO A 236 8.33 13.44 0.44
C PRO A 236 8.83 12.00 0.62
N ALA A 237 9.40 11.64 1.78
CA ALA A 237 9.88 10.28 2.02
C ALA A 237 8.70 9.33 2.24
N PHE A 238 7.69 9.74 3.01
CA PHE A 238 6.48 8.96 3.18
C PHE A 238 5.71 8.78 1.86
N ARG A 239 5.59 9.83 1.05
CA ARG A 239 4.96 9.75 -0.28
C ARG A 239 5.69 8.76 -1.19
N LYS A 240 7.03 8.77 -1.22
CA LYS A 240 7.82 7.78 -1.96
C LYS A 240 7.62 6.36 -1.44
N HIS A 241 7.50 6.20 -0.11
CA HIS A 241 7.17 4.93 0.51
C HIS A 241 5.83 4.39 0.00
N LEU A 242 4.78 5.22 0.00
CA LEU A 242 3.44 4.86 -0.48
C LEU A 242 3.41 4.58 -2.00
N ILE A 243 4.10 5.39 -2.81
CA ILE A 243 4.22 5.16 -4.25
C ILE A 243 4.87 3.79 -4.50
N GLY A 244 5.98 3.50 -3.84
CA GLY A 244 6.67 2.22 -3.99
C GLY A 244 5.82 1.04 -3.54
N ALA A 245 5.03 1.19 -2.48
CA ALA A 245 4.10 0.18 -1.99
C ALA A 245 3.02 -0.16 -3.03
N VAL A 246 2.36 0.86 -3.59
CA VAL A 246 1.30 0.67 -4.59
C VAL A 246 1.86 0.13 -5.90
N GLN A 247 3.02 0.64 -6.36
CA GLN A 247 3.68 0.14 -7.58
C GLN A 247 4.09 -1.33 -7.43
N TRP A 248 4.66 -1.71 -6.29
CA TRP A 248 5.02 -3.10 -6.03
C TRP A 248 3.78 -4.00 -5.99
N ALA A 249 2.74 -3.60 -5.27
CA ALA A 249 1.50 -4.37 -5.19
C ALA A 249 0.84 -4.54 -6.57
N GLY A 250 0.90 -3.53 -7.43
CA GLY A 250 0.41 -3.53 -8.80
C GLY A 250 1.40 -4.07 -9.85
N LYS A 251 2.57 -4.60 -9.43
CA LYS A 251 3.61 -5.18 -10.33
C LYS A 251 4.14 -4.19 -11.39
N ARG A 252 4.39 -2.94 -10.97
CA ARG A 252 4.88 -1.83 -11.81
C ARG A 252 6.15 -1.16 -11.23
N GLU A 253 6.93 -1.87 -10.37
CA GLU A 253 8.21 -1.41 -9.80
C GLU A 253 9.37 -1.39 -10.80
#